data_d31ad82165c018b4b5c2983efa8ffe88
#
_entry.id   d31ad82165c018b4b5c2983efa8ffe88
#
_cell.length_a   1.000
_cell.length_b   1.000
_cell.length_c   1.000
_cell.angle_alpha   90.00
_cell.angle_beta   90.00
_cell.angle_gamma   90.00
#
_symmetry.space_group_name_H-M   'P 1'
#
loop_
_entity.id
_entity.type
_entity.pdbx_description
1 polymer ?
#
loop_
_entity_poly.entity_id
_entity_poly.type
_entity_poly.pdbx_seq_one_letter_code
_entity_poly.pdbx_strand_id
1 'polypeptide(L)'
;TVKNPIDAARAVKEQTKHVLFADPTDAEIADWGVATESNEYFITEQRRQSLAEAQSGGDEWEKHGTIGAVARDAEGNIAAGTSTGGITNQMHGRVGDSPLPGCGTFANQSTVAVSCTGIGEAFIKVVAAHQVSDRVRFAGENVEDAATATLDEVAAHHGDGGMIVLPAVGRGVVAYN
;
A
#
# COMPACT_ATOMS: atom_id res chain seq x y z
N THR A 1 8.77 12.47 12.98
CA THR A 1 8.17 11.57 11.97
C THR A 1 9.07 10.35 11.76
N VAL A 2 8.50 9.16 11.66
CA VAL A 2 9.22 7.92 11.35
C VAL A 2 9.95 8.05 10.02
N LYS A 3 11.26 7.73 10.00
CA LYS A 3 12.08 7.83 8.78
C LYS A 3 11.66 6.80 7.73
N ASN A 4 11.50 5.55 8.14
CA ASN A 4 11.14 4.42 7.28
C ASN A 4 9.84 3.78 7.78
N PRO A 5 8.68 4.06 7.18
CA PRO A 5 7.39 3.51 7.64
C PRO A 5 7.34 1.98 7.68
N ILE A 6 8.08 1.29 6.81
CA ILE A 6 8.16 -0.18 6.83
C ILE A 6 8.85 -0.70 8.10
N ASP A 7 9.84 0.00 8.64
CA ASP A 7 10.48 -0.38 9.90
C ASP A 7 9.49 -0.27 11.08
N ALA A 8 8.64 0.77 11.09
CA ALA A 8 7.58 0.90 12.07
C ALA A 8 6.51 -0.20 11.92
N ALA A 9 6.07 -0.49 10.70
CA ALA A 9 5.12 -1.57 10.46
C ALA A 9 5.68 -2.94 10.90
N ARG A 10 6.97 -3.16 10.67
CA ARG A 10 7.66 -4.35 11.16
C ARG A 10 7.74 -4.40 12.69
N ALA A 11 8.04 -3.28 13.34
CA ALA A 11 8.06 -3.20 14.79
C ALA A 11 6.67 -3.49 15.40
N VAL A 12 5.60 -2.93 14.83
CA VAL A 12 4.21 -3.26 15.24
C VAL A 12 3.98 -4.76 15.15
N LYS A 13 4.34 -5.40 14.04
CA LYS A 13 4.17 -6.84 13.83
C LYS A 13 4.99 -7.70 14.80
N GLU A 14 6.24 -7.33 15.08
CA GLU A 14 7.19 -8.17 15.80
C GLU A 14 7.21 -7.91 17.32
N GLN A 15 6.89 -6.68 17.75
CA GLN A 15 7.05 -6.23 19.13
C GLN A 15 5.71 -5.98 19.84
N THR A 16 4.58 -6.02 19.12
CA THR A 16 3.25 -5.80 19.69
C THR A 16 2.30 -6.92 19.33
N LYS A 17 1.15 -6.96 20.01
CA LYS A 17 0.02 -7.82 19.65
C LYS A 17 -1.02 -7.14 18.75
N HIS A 18 -0.74 -5.91 18.33
CA HIS A 18 -1.62 -5.11 17.50
C HIS A 18 -1.29 -5.32 16.01
N VAL A 19 -2.23 -5.00 15.14
CA VAL A 19 -2.09 -5.12 13.68
C VAL A 19 -1.94 -3.76 13.01
N LEU A 20 -2.59 -2.73 13.56
CA LEU A 20 -2.63 -1.40 12.98
C LEU A 20 -2.42 -0.34 14.06
N PHE A 21 -1.57 0.61 13.76
CA PHE A 21 -1.37 1.82 14.56
C PHE A 21 -1.67 3.05 13.69
N ALA A 22 -2.41 3.99 14.27
CA ALA A 22 -2.54 5.33 13.76
C ALA A 22 -1.84 6.28 14.75
N ASP A 23 -0.90 7.07 14.23
CA ASP A 23 -0.21 8.13 14.97
C ASP A 23 0.46 7.64 16.29
N PRO A 24 1.41 6.67 16.22
CA PRO A 24 2.11 6.23 17.41
C PRO A 24 2.87 7.40 18.07
N THR A 25 2.91 7.41 19.38
CA THR A 25 3.62 8.42 20.16
C THR A 25 5.15 8.34 19.96
N ASP A 26 5.85 9.44 20.19
CA ASP A 26 7.32 9.47 20.14
C ASP A 26 7.96 8.45 21.12
N ALA A 27 7.33 8.20 22.26
CA ALA A 27 7.77 7.19 23.22
C ALA A 27 7.67 5.76 22.65
N GLU A 28 6.55 5.41 22.01
CA GLU A 28 6.37 4.12 21.36
C GLU A 28 7.37 3.93 20.21
N ILE A 29 7.57 4.95 19.38
CA ILE A 29 8.54 4.92 18.29
C ILE A 29 9.96 4.70 18.82
N ALA A 30 10.32 5.38 19.93
CA ALA A 30 11.62 5.21 20.57
C ALA A 30 11.80 3.81 21.17
N ASP A 31 10.77 3.28 21.85
CA ASP A 31 10.78 1.93 22.42
C ASP A 31 10.93 0.85 21.34
N TRP A 32 10.36 1.06 20.16
CA TRP A 32 10.52 0.18 19.00
C TRP A 32 11.90 0.30 18.33
N GLY A 33 12.71 1.28 18.71
CA GLY A 33 14.03 1.51 18.09
C GLY A 33 13.95 1.98 16.64
N VAL A 34 12.86 2.61 16.24
CA VAL A 34 12.63 3.07 14.87
C VAL A 34 13.23 4.46 14.69
N ALA A 35 14.00 4.65 13.63
CA ALA A 35 14.61 5.93 13.31
C ALA A 35 13.57 7.00 12.93
N THR A 36 13.81 8.22 13.40
CA THR A 36 12.97 9.38 13.11
C THR A 36 13.75 10.47 12.37
N GLU A 37 13.03 11.31 11.66
CA GLU A 37 13.55 12.51 10.99
C GLU A 37 12.59 13.68 11.18
N SER A 38 13.08 14.89 10.92
CA SER A 38 12.22 16.07 10.85
C SER A 38 11.29 16.00 9.64
N ASN A 39 10.18 16.73 9.68
CA ASN A 39 9.27 16.79 8.54
C ASN A 39 9.94 17.35 7.28
N GLU A 40 10.88 18.27 7.44
CA GLU A 40 11.64 18.88 6.34
C GLU A 40 12.43 17.85 5.53
N TYR A 41 12.88 16.76 6.15
CA TYR A 41 13.57 15.66 5.48
C TYR A 41 12.75 15.06 4.32
N PHE A 42 11.43 15.04 4.44
CA PHE A 42 10.53 14.44 3.44
C PHE A 42 10.05 15.43 2.39
N ILE A 43 10.28 16.72 2.59
CA ILE A 43 9.81 17.78 1.70
C ILE A 43 10.82 18.00 0.59
N THR A 44 10.48 17.61 -0.64
CA THR A 44 11.26 17.92 -1.83
C THR A 44 10.72 19.16 -2.54
N GLU A 45 11.56 19.83 -3.33
CA GLU A 45 11.14 20.99 -4.13
C GLU A 45 9.99 20.60 -5.10
N GLN A 46 10.09 19.44 -5.72
CA GLN A 46 9.02 18.91 -6.59
C GLN A 46 7.67 18.81 -5.85
N ARG A 47 7.67 18.34 -4.58
CA ARG A 47 6.45 18.22 -3.79
C ARG A 47 5.90 19.56 -3.33
N ARG A 48 6.79 20.54 -3.05
CA ARG A 48 6.37 21.92 -2.78
C ARG A 48 5.64 22.53 -3.98
N GLN A 49 6.21 22.37 -5.18
CA GLN A 49 5.61 22.85 -6.43
C GLN A 49 4.26 22.16 -6.70
N SER A 50 4.20 20.81 -6.55
CA SER A 50 2.96 20.07 -6.71
C SER A 50 1.85 20.54 -5.77
N LEU A 51 2.19 20.82 -4.51
CA LEU A 51 1.22 21.36 -3.54
C LEU A 51 0.73 22.75 -3.95
N ALA A 52 1.63 23.64 -4.38
CA ALA A 52 1.25 24.99 -4.82
C ALA A 52 0.32 24.95 -6.05
N GLU A 53 0.59 24.05 -7.00
CA GLU A 53 -0.26 23.82 -8.16
C GLU A 53 -1.65 23.32 -7.76
N ALA A 54 -1.73 22.31 -6.89
CA ALA A 54 -3.00 21.77 -6.39
C ALA A 54 -3.82 22.84 -5.64
N GLN A 55 -3.18 23.67 -4.81
CA GLN A 55 -3.83 24.75 -4.08
C GLN A 55 -4.31 25.89 -5.00
N SER A 56 -3.74 26.03 -6.20
CA SER A 56 -4.16 27.00 -7.21
C SER A 56 -5.27 26.50 -8.15
N GLY A 57 -5.82 25.31 -7.90
CA GLY A 57 -6.90 24.72 -8.69
C GLY A 57 -6.43 23.77 -9.80
N GLY A 58 -5.19 23.28 -9.72
CA GLY A 58 -4.69 22.18 -10.56
C GLY A 58 -5.33 20.84 -10.18
N ASP A 59 -5.19 19.85 -11.06
CA ASP A 59 -5.76 18.52 -10.83
C ASP A 59 -5.02 17.80 -9.69
N GLU A 60 -5.70 17.53 -8.60
CA GLU A 60 -5.13 16.96 -7.37
C GLU A 60 -4.87 15.46 -7.48
N TRP A 61 -5.58 14.77 -8.40
CA TRP A 61 -5.60 13.32 -8.47
C TRP A 61 -4.40 12.70 -9.21
N GLU A 62 -3.68 13.47 -10.02
CA GLU A 62 -2.59 12.96 -10.86
C GLU A 62 -1.24 12.76 -10.17
N LYS A 63 -1.08 13.10 -8.88
CA LYS A 63 0.24 13.14 -8.23
C LYS A 63 0.34 12.19 -7.04
N HIS A 64 0.34 10.88 -7.35
CA HIS A 64 0.60 9.82 -6.38
C HIS A 64 2.10 9.49 -6.28
N GLY A 65 2.50 8.97 -5.14
CA GLY A 65 3.84 8.45 -4.93
C GLY A 65 3.77 7.29 -3.95
N THR A 66 3.62 6.07 -4.47
CA THR A 66 3.61 4.85 -3.69
C THR A 66 4.75 3.95 -4.13
N ILE A 67 5.45 3.36 -3.19
CA ILE A 67 6.44 2.31 -3.44
C ILE A 67 5.95 1.02 -2.80
N GLY A 68 6.10 -0.10 -3.52
CA GLY A 68 5.71 -1.41 -3.01
C GLY A 68 6.68 -2.50 -3.41
N ALA A 69 6.72 -3.55 -2.60
CA ALA A 69 7.50 -4.74 -2.88
C ALA A 69 6.72 -5.99 -2.46
N VAL A 70 6.86 -7.02 -3.27
CA VAL A 70 6.44 -8.38 -2.95
C VAL A 70 7.65 -9.29 -3.07
N ALA A 71 7.83 -10.19 -2.14
CA ALA A 71 9.01 -11.05 -2.09
C ALA A 71 8.65 -12.49 -1.74
N ARG A 72 9.45 -13.43 -2.23
CA ARG A 72 9.42 -14.84 -1.86
C ARG A 72 10.86 -15.28 -1.57
N ASP A 73 11.08 -15.90 -0.41
CA ASP A 73 12.37 -16.44 -0.04
C ASP A 73 12.63 -17.85 -0.66
N ALA A 74 13.78 -18.42 -0.35
CA ALA A 74 14.18 -19.75 -0.85
C ALA A 74 13.32 -20.88 -0.25
N GLU A 75 12.74 -20.66 0.92
CA GLU A 75 11.85 -21.59 1.62
C GLU A 75 10.40 -21.47 1.13
N GLY A 76 10.11 -20.50 0.25
CA GLY A 76 8.79 -20.25 -0.31
C GLY A 76 7.90 -19.33 0.54
N ASN A 77 8.44 -18.72 1.61
CA ASN A 77 7.67 -17.73 2.37
C ASN A 77 7.49 -16.44 1.55
N ILE A 78 6.29 -15.89 1.58
CA ILE A 78 5.97 -14.66 0.85
C ILE A 78 5.68 -13.50 1.80
N ALA A 79 6.01 -12.30 1.35
CA ALA A 79 5.75 -11.06 2.06
C ALA A 79 5.40 -9.93 1.10
N ALA A 80 4.65 -8.95 1.58
CA ALA A 80 4.36 -7.71 0.90
C ALA A 80 4.64 -6.52 1.83
N GLY A 81 5.02 -5.40 1.24
CA GLY A 81 5.17 -4.14 1.94
C GLY A 81 4.86 -2.99 0.99
N THR A 82 4.11 -2.00 1.50
CA THR A 82 3.73 -0.80 0.74
C THR A 82 3.97 0.43 1.60
N SER A 83 4.51 1.48 1.00
CA SER A 83 4.75 2.77 1.66
C SER A 83 4.36 3.92 0.76
N THR A 84 3.72 4.94 1.33
CA THR A 84 3.26 6.11 0.60
C THR A 84 3.29 7.35 1.50
N GLY A 85 3.40 8.52 0.87
CA GLY A 85 3.10 9.81 1.51
C GLY A 85 1.64 10.24 1.34
N GLY A 86 0.80 9.41 0.74
CA GLY A 86 -0.58 9.74 0.39
C GLY A 86 -0.67 10.50 -0.94
N ILE A 87 -1.67 11.36 -1.05
CA ILE A 87 -1.90 12.22 -2.22
C ILE A 87 -1.55 13.67 -1.91
N THR A 88 -1.18 14.43 -2.94
CA THR A 88 -0.91 15.87 -2.80
C THR A 88 -2.16 16.60 -2.31
N ASN A 89 -1.99 17.52 -1.37
CA ASN A 89 -3.08 18.34 -0.78
C ASN A 89 -4.19 17.50 -0.10
N GLN A 90 -3.88 16.30 0.40
CA GLN A 90 -4.87 15.49 1.09
C GLN A 90 -5.41 16.16 2.35
N MET A 91 -6.65 15.89 2.68
CA MET A 91 -7.26 16.38 3.93
C MET A 91 -6.54 15.80 5.15
N HIS A 92 -6.46 16.57 6.21
CA HIS A 92 -5.94 16.09 7.49
C HIS A 92 -6.75 14.87 7.97
N GLY A 93 -6.06 13.81 8.39
CA GLY A 93 -6.68 12.56 8.83
C GLY A 93 -7.10 11.60 7.70
N ARG A 94 -6.89 11.96 6.42
CA ARG A 94 -7.14 11.01 5.32
C ARG A 94 -6.18 9.83 5.42
N VAL A 95 -6.72 8.64 5.28
CA VAL A 95 -5.99 7.38 5.18
C VAL A 95 -6.31 6.74 3.83
N GLY A 96 -5.28 6.42 3.05
CA GLY A 96 -5.40 5.66 1.80
C GLY A 96 -5.38 4.15 2.04
N ASP A 97 -5.29 3.40 0.94
CA ASP A 97 -5.26 1.94 0.95
C ASP A 97 -3.96 1.34 1.49
N SER A 98 -2.82 2.01 1.26
CA SER A 98 -1.48 1.46 1.53
C SER A 98 -1.28 0.93 2.96
N PRO A 99 -1.71 1.61 4.06
CA PRO A 99 -1.54 1.11 5.41
C PRO A 99 -2.62 0.11 5.84
N LEU A 100 -3.66 -0.09 5.03
CA LEU A 100 -4.79 -0.95 5.39
C LEU A 100 -4.56 -2.38 4.90
N PRO A 101 -4.36 -3.36 5.82
CA PRO A 101 -4.21 -4.75 5.44
C PRO A 101 -5.40 -5.26 4.64
N GLY A 102 -5.14 -5.81 3.46
CA GLY A 102 -6.17 -6.28 2.54
C GLY A 102 -6.61 -5.24 1.49
N CYS A 103 -6.38 -3.96 1.70
CA CYS A 103 -6.73 -2.93 0.70
C CYS A 103 -5.56 -2.65 -0.24
N GLY A 104 -4.46 -2.07 0.26
CA GLY A 104 -3.28 -1.73 -0.51
C GLY A 104 -2.09 -2.68 -0.32
N THR A 105 -2.13 -3.51 0.69
CA THR A 105 -1.07 -4.46 1.05
C THR A 105 -1.67 -5.72 1.63
N PHE A 106 -1.23 -6.89 1.14
CA PHE A 106 -1.66 -8.18 1.66
C PHE A 106 -0.65 -9.28 1.38
N ALA A 107 -0.50 -10.23 2.29
CA ALA A 107 0.22 -11.47 2.02
C ALA A 107 -0.43 -12.63 2.77
N ASN A 108 -0.66 -13.72 2.06
CA ASN A 108 -1.12 -14.98 2.62
C ASN A 108 -0.29 -16.12 2.03
N GLN A 109 0.39 -16.86 2.88
CA GLN A 109 1.33 -17.91 2.52
C GLN A 109 0.77 -18.96 1.57
N SER A 110 -0.54 -19.19 1.58
CA SER A 110 -1.20 -20.19 0.72
C SER A 110 -1.72 -19.63 -0.61
N THR A 111 -1.61 -18.32 -0.85
CA THR A 111 -2.17 -17.67 -2.04
C THR A 111 -1.18 -16.69 -2.69
N VAL A 112 -1.21 -15.43 -2.28
CA VAL A 112 -0.47 -14.33 -2.93
C VAL A 112 0.09 -13.33 -1.92
N ALA A 113 1.15 -12.62 -2.33
CA ALA A 113 1.56 -11.34 -1.79
C ALA A 113 1.20 -10.25 -2.81
N VAL A 114 0.58 -9.15 -2.36
CA VAL A 114 0.07 -8.06 -3.19
C VAL A 114 0.48 -6.72 -2.61
N SER A 115 0.91 -5.81 -3.49
CA SER A 115 1.06 -4.39 -3.17
C SER A 115 0.40 -3.56 -4.26
N CYS A 116 -0.43 -2.60 -3.87
CA CYS A 116 -1.24 -1.77 -4.76
C CYS A 116 -0.78 -0.31 -4.77
N THR A 117 -1.15 0.40 -5.83
CA THR A 117 -1.02 1.85 -5.98
C THR A 117 -2.16 2.38 -6.84
N GLY A 118 -2.61 3.61 -6.59
CA GLY A 118 -3.68 4.23 -7.36
C GLY A 118 -4.60 5.08 -6.50
N ILE A 119 -5.86 5.23 -6.90
CA ILE A 119 -6.89 5.94 -6.13
C ILE A 119 -7.29 5.07 -4.94
N GLY A 120 -6.66 5.32 -3.78
CA GLY A 120 -6.77 4.50 -2.59
C GLY A 120 -8.21 4.25 -2.13
N GLU A 121 -9.09 5.22 -2.28
CA GLU A 121 -10.51 5.12 -1.94
C GLU A 121 -11.23 3.99 -2.70
N ALA A 122 -10.92 3.79 -3.98
CA ALA A 122 -11.47 2.70 -4.78
C ALA A 122 -10.91 1.35 -4.34
N PHE A 123 -9.59 1.27 -4.10
CA PHE A 123 -8.95 0.05 -3.57
C PHE A 123 -9.50 -0.35 -2.19
N ILE A 124 -9.83 0.63 -1.34
CA ILE A 124 -10.46 0.37 -0.03
C ILE A 124 -11.87 -0.19 -0.20
N LYS A 125 -12.68 0.40 -1.09
CA LYS A 125 -14.09 -0.02 -1.30
C LYS A 125 -14.20 -1.49 -1.71
N VAL A 126 -13.25 -1.98 -2.52
CA VAL A 126 -13.27 -3.37 -3.02
C VAL A 126 -12.34 -4.30 -2.21
N VAL A 127 -11.60 -3.77 -1.22
CA VAL A 127 -10.60 -4.53 -0.44
C VAL A 127 -9.60 -5.24 -1.38
N ALA A 128 -9.06 -4.48 -2.34
CA ALA A 128 -8.46 -4.99 -3.57
C ALA A 128 -7.36 -6.04 -3.37
N ALA A 129 -6.41 -5.82 -2.48
CA ALA A 129 -5.30 -6.75 -2.28
C ALA A 129 -5.78 -8.11 -1.72
N HIS A 130 -6.79 -8.12 -0.84
CA HIS A 130 -7.38 -9.34 -0.31
C HIS A 130 -8.26 -10.04 -1.34
N GLN A 131 -9.00 -9.28 -2.15
CA GLN A 131 -9.86 -9.83 -3.20
C GLN A 131 -9.08 -10.68 -4.20
N VAL A 132 -7.86 -10.27 -4.59
CA VAL A 132 -6.98 -11.10 -5.43
C VAL A 132 -6.72 -12.46 -4.76
N SER A 133 -6.40 -12.45 -3.47
CA SER A 133 -6.19 -13.70 -2.70
C SER A 133 -7.44 -14.59 -2.67
N ASP A 134 -8.62 -14.00 -2.49
CA ASP A 134 -9.89 -14.75 -2.46
C ASP A 134 -10.23 -15.35 -3.82
N ARG A 135 -10.02 -14.62 -4.92
CA ARG A 135 -10.21 -15.13 -6.28
C ARG A 135 -9.30 -16.34 -6.55
N VAL A 136 -8.03 -16.24 -6.19
CA VAL A 136 -7.10 -17.37 -6.31
C VAL A 136 -7.55 -18.55 -5.43
N ARG A 137 -7.93 -18.30 -4.18
CA ARG A 137 -8.23 -19.33 -3.20
C ARG A 137 -9.57 -20.02 -3.43
N PHE A 138 -10.62 -19.26 -3.70
CA PHE A 138 -11.98 -19.76 -3.70
C PHE A 138 -12.56 -19.96 -5.09
N ALA A 139 -12.15 -19.14 -6.07
CA ALA A 139 -12.54 -19.29 -7.46
C ALA A 139 -11.54 -20.10 -8.29
N GLY A 140 -10.33 -20.35 -7.79
CA GLY A 140 -9.29 -21.10 -8.51
C GLY A 140 -8.73 -20.32 -9.70
N GLU A 141 -8.88 -19.00 -9.72
CA GLU A 141 -8.36 -18.16 -10.78
C GLU A 141 -6.83 -18.12 -10.75
N ASN A 142 -6.20 -17.99 -11.92
CA ASN A 142 -4.78 -17.67 -11.96
C ASN A 142 -4.56 -16.21 -11.54
N VAL A 143 -3.34 -15.85 -11.17
CA VAL A 143 -3.04 -14.54 -10.58
C VAL A 143 -3.24 -13.37 -11.53
N GLU A 144 -3.08 -13.58 -12.85
CA GLU A 144 -3.26 -12.55 -13.87
C GLU A 144 -4.75 -12.22 -14.04
N ASP A 145 -5.60 -13.23 -14.15
CA ASP A 145 -7.05 -13.07 -14.23
C ASP A 145 -7.61 -12.47 -12.94
N ALA A 146 -7.17 -12.96 -11.78
CA ALA A 146 -7.58 -12.43 -10.48
C ALA A 146 -7.23 -10.95 -10.30
N ALA A 147 -6.01 -10.55 -10.70
CA ALA A 147 -5.57 -9.15 -10.63
C ALA A 147 -6.37 -8.27 -11.59
N THR A 148 -6.56 -8.72 -12.84
CA THR A 148 -7.33 -7.97 -13.85
C THR A 148 -8.77 -7.78 -13.41
N ALA A 149 -9.46 -8.85 -13.00
CA ALA A 149 -10.85 -8.76 -12.55
C ALA A 149 -11.01 -7.86 -11.30
N THR A 150 -10.02 -7.85 -10.41
CA THR A 150 -10.04 -6.93 -9.25
C THR A 150 -9.88 -5.48 -9.70
N LEU A 151 -9.00 -5.21 -10.69
CA LEU A 151 -8.81 -3.85 -11.23
C LEU A 151 -10.04 -3.37 -12.00
N ASP A 152 -10.76 -4.26 -12.68
CA ASP A 152 -12.05 -3.93 -13.31
C ASP A 152 -13.08 -3.46 -12.26
N GLU A 153 -13.10 -4.07 -11.07
CA GLU A 153 -13.96 -3.60 -9.97
C GLU A 153 -13.46 -2.27 -9.38
N VAL A 154 -12.15 -2.05 -9.27
CA VAL A 154 -11.59 -0.73 -8.91
C VAL A 154 -12.05 0.34 -9.91
N ALA A 155 -11.99 0.05 -11.22
CA ALA A 155 -12.46 0.95 -12.26
C ALA A 155 -13.97 1.23 -12.16
N ALA A 156 -14.80 0.24 -11.83
CA ALA A 156 -16.23 0.42 -11.59
C ALA A 156 -16.54 1.37 -10.42
N HIS A 157 -15.58 1.56 -9.51
CA HIS A 157 -15.62 2.53 -8.42
C HIS A 157 -14.88 3.84 -8.76
N HIS A 158 -14.70 4.13 -10.06
CA HIS A 158 -14.02 5.34 -10.56
C HIS A 158 -12.56 5.47 -10.06
N GLY A 159 -11.88 4.34 -9.86
CA GLY A 159 -10.47 4.29 -9.52
C GLY A 159 -9.63 3.78 -10.68
N ASP A 160 -8.43 4.29 -10.76
CA ASP A 160 -7.36 3.76 -11.59
C ASP A 160 -6.14 3.44 -10.72
N GLY A 161 -5.29 2.59 -11.23
CA GLY A 161 -4.09 2.20 -10.53
C GLY A 161 -3.53 0.86 -10.99
N GLY A 162 -2.73 0.26 -10.14
CA GLY A 162 -2.09 -1.00 -10.45
C GLY A 162 -1.68 -1.78 -9.21
N MET A 163 -1.25 -3.00 -9.46
CA MET A 163 -0.76 -3.87 -8.41
C MET A 163 0.36 -4.77 -8.90
N ILE A 164 1.24 -5.11 -7.99
CA ILE A 164 2.18 -6.20 -8.15
C ILE A 164 1.69 -7.39 -7.33
N VAL A 165 1.63 -8.55 -7.94
CA VAL A 165 1.12 -9.79 -7.31
C VAL A 165 2.15 -10.89 -7.46
N LEU A 166 2.51 -11.52 -6.35
CA LEU A 166 3.43 -12.66 -6.32
C LEU A 166 2.71 -13.87 -5.71
N PRO A 167 2.42 -14.92 -6.49
CA PRO A 167 1.83 -16.13 -5.94
C PRO A 167 2.82 -16.89 -5.05
N ALA A 168 2.29 -17.74 -4.15
CA ALA A 168 3.10 -18.64 -3.34
C ALA A 168 3.98 -19.56 -4.21
N VAL A 169 3.46 -19.95 -5.37
CA VAL A 169 4.20 -20.75 -6.37
C VAL A 169 3.97 -20.15 -7.76
N GLY A 170 5.05 -20.06 -8.56
CA GLY A 170 4.96 -19.53 -9.91
C GLY A 170 5.56 -18.13 -10.07
N ARG A 171 5.19 -17.46 -11.15
CA ARG A 171 5.71 -16.15 -11.55
C ARG A 171 4.79 -15.03 -11.06
N GLY A 172 5.38 -13.94 -10.60
CA GLY A 172 4.66 -12.72 -10.27
C GLY A 172 4.18 -11.98 -11.53
N VAL A 173 3.13 -11.17 -11.34
CA VAL A 173 2.54 -10.34 -12.39
C VAL A 173 2.46 -8.89 -11.93
N VAL A 174 2.42 -7.99 -12.93
CA VAL A 174 2.10 -6.57 -12.75
C VAL A 174 0.84 -6.31 -13.59
N ALA A 175 -0.18 -5.77 -12.94
CA ALA A 175 -1.44 -5.41 -13.59
C ALA A 175 -1.78 -3.95 -13.31
N TYR A 176 -2.45 -3.29 -14.26
CA TYR A 176 -2.93 -1.91 -14.13
C TYR A 176 -4.15 -1.72 -15.06
N ASN A 177 -5.01 -0.76 -14.74
CA ASN A 177 -6.18 -0.34 -15.51
C ASN A 177 -6.06 1.10 -15.98
#